data_a17752310a49fcabe833df5d707bf8b7
#
_entry.id   a17752310a49fcabe833df5d707bf8b7
#
_cell.length_a   1.000
_cell.length_b   1.000
_cell.length_c   1.000
_cell.angle_alpha   90.00
_cell.angle_beta   90.00
_cell.angle_gamma   90.00
#
_symmetry.space_group_name_H-M   'P 1'
#
loop_
_entity.id
_entity.type
_entity.pdbx_description
1 polymer ?
#
loop_
_entity_poly.entity_id
_entity_poly.type
_entity_poly.pdbx_seq_one_letter_code
_entity_poly.pdbx_strand_id
1 'polypeptide(L)'
;MRSLTTCITRFLLSFILFVAVSIPAVAAKPGGRLIVIRVANFGSNVAANLKIDGQTVANIVQGRRYDHRISAGRHVLTVSAVPNIELRQPSSITVNVRPGGTYIFTAIWDSDRVYLKPTTLSPAEMGKLGL
;
A
#
# COMPACT_ATOMS: atom_id res chain seq x y z
N MET A 1 53.42 58.24 -2.05
CA MET A 1 52.60 57.69 -1.47
C MET A 1 51.40 57.37 -1.99
N ARG A 2 51.14 56.37 -2.42
CA ARG A 2 49.99 56.03 -2.98
C ARG A 2 49.41 54.96 -2.35
N SER A 3 48.33 54.92 -2.28
CA SER A 3 47.48 54.13 -1.62
C SER A 3 47.50 52.69 -2.14
N LEU A 4 48.20 51.86 -1.45
CA LEU A 4 48.13 50.46 -1.60
C LEU A 4 46.91 49.85 -0.91
N THR A 5 46.19 50.70 -0.22
CA THR A 5 45.01 50.28 0.52
C THR A 5 43.79 50.01 -0.36
N THR A 6 43.81 50.43 -1.60
CA THR A 6 42.62 50.25 -2.46
C THR A 6 42.53 48.88 -3.13
N CYS A 7 43.60 48.11 -3.14
CA CYS A 7 43.57 46.79 -3.74
C CYS A 7 43.11 45.66 -2.82
N ILE A 8 43.08 45.93 -1.53
CA ILE A 8 42.74 44.90 -0.54
C ILE A 8 41.23 44.77 -0.35
N THR A 9 40.52 45.84 -0.68
CA THR A 9 39.06 45.87 -0.45
C THR A 9 38.24 45.15 -1.54
N ARG A 10 38.88 44.77 -2.61
CA ARG A 10 38.14 44.13 -3.73
C ARG A 10 38.20 42.59 -3.74
N PHE A 11 38.95 42.00 -2.86
CA PHE A 11 39.06 40.54 -2.80
C PHE A 11 38.12 39.87 -1.80
N LEU A 12 37.34 40.64 -1.06
CA LEU A 12 36.48 40.12 0.00
C LEU A 12 35.03 39.85 -0.42
N LEU A 13 34.73 39.98 -1.72
CA LEU A 13 33.33 39.94 -2.16
C LEU A 13 32.96 38.77 -3.04
N SER A 14 33.71 37.68 -3.00
CA SER A 14 33.38 36.50 -3.80
C SER A 14 33.47 35.21 -3.04
N PHE A 15 33.12 35.22 -1.76
CA PHE A 15 32.77 33.98 -1.11
C PHE A 15 31.25 33.84 -1.15
N ILE A 16 30.73 33.52 -2.32
CA ILE A 16 29.38 33.00 -2.43
C ILE A 16 29.43 31.61 -1.80
N LEU A 17 29.00 31.55 -0.55
CA LEU A 17 28.79 30.32 0.15
C LEU A 17 27.67 29.57 -0.59
N PHE A 18 28.04 28.69 -1.49
CA PHE A 18 27.12 27.73 -2.05
C PHE A 18 26.77 26.74 -0.92
N VAL A 19 25.76 27.09 -0.16
CA VAL A 19 25.12 26.11 0.72
C VAL A 19 24.40 25.14 -0.20
N ALA A 20 25.07 24.07 -0.56
CA ALA A 20 24.42 22.95 -1.19
C ALA A 20 23.43 22.37 -0.18
N VAL A 21 22.17 22.77 -0.29
CA VAL A 21 21.09 22.12 0.44
C VAL A 21 20.93 20.74 -0.19
N SER A 22 21.62 19.76 0.36
CA SER A 22 21.33 18.38 0.02
C SER A 22 19.97 18.05 0.62
N ILE A 23 18.94 18.06 -0.21
CA ILE A 23 17.64 17.50 0.16
C ILE A 23 17.83 16.00 0.24
N PRO A 24 17.65 15.37 1.42
CA PRO A 24 17.72 13.92 1.49
C PRO A 24 16.62 13.37 0.57
N ALA A 25 17.01 12.57 -0.40
CA ALA A 25 16.07 11.83 -1.19
C ALA A 25 15.31 10.91 -0.24
N VAL A 26 13.99 11.15 -0.07
CA VAL A 26 13.15 10.23 0.68
C VAL A 26 13.02 8.97 -0.16
N ALA A 27 13.81 7.96 0.17
CA ALA A 27 13.66 6.65 -0.43
C ALA A 27 12.23 6.16 -0.15
N ALA A 28 11.53 5.70 -1.18
CA ALA A 28 10.25 5.04 -1.01
C ALA A 28 10.42 3.89 -0.01
N LYS A 29 9.54 3.80 1.00
CA LYS A 29 9.58 2.70 1.97
C LYS A 29 9.52 1.38 1.20
N PRO A 30 10.39 0.41 1.52
CA PRO A 30 10.30 -0.90 0.92
C PRO A 30 8.93 -1.49 1.23
N GLY A 31 8.37 -2.20 0.28
CA GLY A 31 7.06 -2.79 0.43
C GLY A 31 6.90 -4.06 -0.37
N GLY A 32 5.75 -4.67 -0.24
CA GLY A 32 5.32 -5.83 -0.97
C GLY A 32 4.11 -5.53 -1.85
N ARG A 33 3.48 -6.58 -2.31
CA ARG A 33 2.26 -6.57 -3.10
C ARG A 33 1.16 -7.28 -2.34
N LEU A 34 0.00 -6.66 -2.23
CA LEU A 34 -1.19 -7.24 -1.63
C LEU A 34 -2.25 -7.46 -2.71
N ILE A 35 -2.74 -8.68 -2.78
CA ILE A 35 -3.82 -9.07 -3.68
C ILE A 35 -4.95 -9.66 -2.85
N VAL A 36 -6.14 -9.11 -3.02
CA VAL A 36 -7.36 -9.64 -2.40
C VAL A 36 -8.34 -10.00 -3.49
N ILE A 37 -8.67 -11.27 -3.57
CA ILE A 37 -9.62 -11.86 -4.50
C ILE A 37 -10.95 -12.06 -3.76
N ARG A 38 -12.04 -11.86 -4.45
CA ARG A 38 -13.38 -12.06 -3.93
C ARG A 38 -13.99 -13.30 -4.55
N VAL A 39 -14.57 -14.16 -3.73
CA VAL A 39 -15.34 -15.30 -4.26
C VAL A 39 -16.67 -14.83 -4.87
N ALA A 40 -17.18 -15.59 -5.81
CA ALA A 40 -18.40 -15.25 -6.55
C ALA A 40 -19.67 -15.25 -5.70
N ASN A 41 -19.68 -16.00 -4.59
CA ASN A 41 -20.87 -16.17 -3.76
C ASN A 41 -21.31 -14.95 -2.95
N PHE A 42 -20.54 -13.85 -2.99
CA PHE A 42 -21.01 -12.55 -2.47
C PHE A 42 -22.22 -12.01 -3.21
N GLY A 43 -22.47 -12.49 -4.44
CA GLY A 43 -23.50 -11.94 -5.30
C GLY A 43 -23.09 -10.62 -5.96
N SER A 44 -23.89 -10.20 -6.94
CA SER A 44 -23.59 -9.00 -7.74
C SER A 44 -23.81 -7.68 -7.00
N ASN A 45 -24.69 -7.69 -5.99
CA ASN A 45 -25.13 -6.47 -5.29
C ASN A 45 -24.36 -6.20 -4.00
N VAL A 46 -23.38 -7.02 -3.65
CA VAL A 46 -22.60 -6.91 -2.42
C VAL A 46 -21.14 -6.78 -2.78
N ALA A 47 -20.47 -5.79 -2.26
CA ALA A 47 -19.03 -5.63 -2.36
C ALA A 47 -18.34 -6.15 -1.09
N ALA A 48 -17.12 -6.63 -1.24
CA ALA A 48 -16.23 -6.87 -0.11
C ALA A 48 -15.47 -5.56 0.19
N ASN A 49 -15.79 -4.94 1.33
CA ASN A 49 -15.06 -3.76 1.79
C ASN A 49 -13.76 -4.21 2.43
N LEU A 50 -12.65 -3.72 1.92
CA LEU A 50 -11.32 -3.98 2.45
C LEU A 50 -10.80 -2.74 3.18
N LYS A 51 -10.39 -2.94 4.42
CA LYS A 51 -9.69 -1.94 5.22
C LYS A 51 -8.26 -2.42 5.49
N ILE A 52 -7.33 -1.49 5.43
CA ILE A 52 -5.95 -1.69 5.87
C ILE A 52 -5.71 -0.72 7.00
N ASP A 53 -5.32 -1.24 8.17
CA ASP A 53 -5.05 -0.45 9.37
C ASP A 53 -6.21 0.50 9.73
N GLY A 54 -7.44 0.01 9.59
CA GLY A 54 -8.65 0.74 9.93
C GLY A 54 -9.19 1.68 8.85
N GLN A 55 -8.50 1.83 7.71
CA GLN A 55 -8.92 2.69 6.62
C GLN A 55 -9.43 1.89 5.43
N THR A 56 -10.61 2.25 4.92
CA THR A 56 -11.13 1.63 3.69
C THR A 56 -10.25 1.98 2.50
N VAL A 57 -9.74 0.94 1.83
CA VAL A 57 -8.92 1.09 0.62
C VAL A 57 -9.65 0.67 -0.65
N ALA A 58 -10.65 -0.20 -0.54
CA ALA A 58 -11.42 -0.66 -1.69
C ALA A 58 -12.78 -1.25 -1.29
N ASN A 59 -13.71 -1.19 -2.22
CA ASN A 59 -14.91 -2.01 -2.26
C ASN A 59 -14.78 -2.94 -3.46
N ILE A 60 -14.53 -4.20 -3.21
CA ILE A 60 -14.26 -5.19 -4.25
C ILE A 60 -15.59 -5.75 -4.74
N VAL A 61 -16.01 -5.33 -5.92
CA VAL A 61 -17.24 -5.79 -6.57
C VAL A 61 -16.99 -7.08 -7.35
N GLN A 62 -18.05 -7.71 -7.81
CA GLN A 62 -17.98 -8.94 -8.58
C GLN A 62 -17.08 -8.78 -9.82
N GLY A 63 -16.21 -9.76 -10.07
CA GLY A 63 -15.28 -9.75 -11.18
C GLY A 63 -14.07 -8.84 -11.01
N ARG A 64 -13.93 -8.20 -9.86
CA ARG A 64 -12.80 -7.32 -9.53
C ARG A 64 -11.95 -7.91 -8.42
N ARG A 65 -10.72 -7.40 -8.30
CA ARG A 65 -9.79 -7.74 -7.22
C ARG A 65 -9.08 -6.46 -6.77
N TYR A 66 -8.57 -6.50 -5.56
CA TYR A 66 -7.61 -5.50 -5.07
C TYR A 66 -6.20 -5.99 -5.38
N ASP A 67 -5.37 -5.15 -5.98
CA ASP A 67 -4.01 -5.50 -6.37
C ASP A 67 -3.15 -4.23 -6.33
N HIS A 68 -2.53 -4.00 -5.18
CA HIS A 68 -1.74 -2.79 -4.94
C HIS A 68 -0.51 -3.09 -4.08
N ARG A 69 0.41 -2.15 -4.11
CA ARG A 69 1.56 -2.17 -3.19
C ARG A 69 1.09 -1.88 -1.77
N ILE A 70 1.76 -2.51 -0.82
CA ILE A 70 1.56 -2.30 0.61
C ILE A 70 2.94 -2.10 1.26
N SER A 71 3.06 -1.16 2.18
CA SER A 71 4.33 -0.91 2.86
C SER A 71 4.78 -2.10 3.68
N ALA A 72 6.11 -2.25 3.86
CA ALA A 72 6.66 -3.29 4.71
C ALA A 72 6.25 -3.07 6.18
N GLY A 73 6.11 -4.15 6.91
CA GLY A 73 5.74 -4.14 8.32
C GLY A 73 4.42 -4.84 8.59
N ARG A 74 3.95 -4.66 9.81
CA ARG A 74 2.71 -5.28 10.29
C ARG A 74 1.50 -4.46 9.86
N HIS A 75 0.54 -5.12 9.23
CA HIS A 75 -0.74 -4.53 8.86
C HIS A 75 -1.91 -5.38 9.34
N VAL A 76 -3.01 -4.73 9.66
CA VAL A 76 -4.29 -5.38 9.97
C VAL A 76 -5.21 -5.20 8.78
N LEU A 77 -5.61 -6.30 8.18
CA LEU A 77 -6.57 -6.34 7.09
C LEU A 77 -7.94 -6.68 7.66
N THR A 78 -8.93 -5.86 7.36
CA THR A 78 -10.32 -6.10 7.78
C THR A 78 -11.20 -6.18 6.55
N VAL A 79 -12.06 -7.18 6.50
CA VAL A 79 -13.03 -7.35 5.44
C VAL A 79 -14.45 -7.36 6.00
N SER A 80 -15.36 -6.70 5.29
CA SER A 80 -16.78 -6.67 5.61
C SER A 80 -17.62 -6.68 4.34
N ALA A 81 -18.89 -7.00 4.46
CA ALA A 81 -19.84 -6.91 3.35
C ALA A 81 -20.44 -5.51 3.28
N VAL A 82 -20.62 -4.95 2.08
CA VAL A 82 -21.26 -3.66 1.85
C VAL A 82 -22.20 -3.74 0.63
N PRO A 83 -23.49 -3.48 0.77
CA PRO A 83 -24.22 -3.27 2.01
C PRO A 83 -24.31 -4.54 2.86
N ASN A 84 -24.30 -4.39 4.17
CA ASN A 84 -24.37 -5.54 5.09
C ASN A 84 -25.82 -5.81 5.53
N ILE A 85 -26.64 -6.20 4.58
CA ILE A 85 -28.09 -6.41 4.80
C ILE A 85 -28.34 -7.63 5.71
N GLU A 86 -27.48 -8.64 5.61
CA GLU A 86 -27.60 -9.88 6.39
C GLU A 86 -26.86 -9.84 7.72
N LEU A 87 -26.37 -8.66 8.12
CA LEU A 87 -25.65 -8.44 9.39
C LEU A 87 -24.52 -9.43 9.65
N ARG A 88 -23.76 -9.75 8.62
CA ARG A 88 -22.60 -10.64 8.77
C ARG A 88 -21.48 -9.92 9.47
N GLN A 89 -20.79 -10.67 10.33
CA GLN A 89 -19.68 -10.10 11.09
C GLN A 89 -18.47 -9.83 10.20
N PRO A 90 -17.84 -8.66 10.33
CA PRO A 90 -16.54 -8.42 9.73
C PRO A 90 -15.47 -9.24 10.46
N SER A 91 -14.36 -9.49 9.79
CA SER A 91 -13.21 -10.12 10.44
C SER A 91 -11.91 -9.48 10.01
N SER A 92 -10.92 -9.64 10.86
CA SER A 92 -9.58 -9.07 10.65
C SER A 92 -8.52 -10.14 10.71
N ILE A 93 -7.46 -9.94 9.95
CA ILE A 93 -6.26 -10.78 9.94
C ILE A 93 -5.03 -9.86 9.95
N THR A 94 -3.99 -10.29 10.64
CA THR A 94 -2.72 -9.57 10.64
C THR A 94 -1.78 -10.17 9.60
N VAL A 95 -1.13 -9.33 8.82
CA VAL A 95 -0.10 -9.72 7.86
C VAL A 95 1.19 -8.97 8.14
N ASN A 96 2.30 -9.69 8.17
CA ASN A 96 3.64 -9.11 8.26
C ASN A 96 4.22 -9.03 6.85
N VAL A 97 4.24 -7.85 6.28
CA VAL A 97 4.72 -7.63 4.92
C VAL A 97 6.24 -7.48 4.92
N ARG A 98 6.91 -8.36 4.16
CA ARG A 98 8.34 -8.28 3.91
C ARG A 98 8.60 -7.56 2.59
N PRO A 99 9.69 -6.81 2.46
CA PRO A 99 10.06 -6.19 1.19
C PRO A 99 10.14 -7.23 0.06
N GLY A 100 9.50 -6.93 -1.08
CA GLY A 100 9.46 -7.82 -2.23
C GLY A 100 8.49 -8.99 -2.14
N GLY A 101 7.80 -9.18 -0.99
CA GLY A 101 6.83 -10.25 -0.81
C GLY A 101 5.51 -9.99 -1.54
N THR A 102 4.84 -11.06 -1.95
CA THR A 102 3.48 -11.03 -2.51
C THR A 102 2.55 -11.80 -1.60
N TYR A 103 1.47 -11.16 -1.21
CA TYR A 103 0.49 -11.71 -0.25
C TYR A 103 -0.87 -11.76 -0.92
N ILE A 104 -1.46 -12.95 -0.97
CA ILE A 104 -2.71 -13.21 -1.66
C ILE A 104 -3.72 -13.73 -0.66
N PHE A 105 -4.87 -13.09 -0.61
CA PHE A 105 -5.99 -13.47 0.23
C PHE A 105 -7.25 -13.60 -0.61
N THR A 106 -8.13 -14.49 -0.19
CA THR A 106 -9.47 -14.61 -0.75
C THR A 106 -10.49 -14.17 0.29
N ALA A 107 -11.31 -13.19 -0.07
CA ALA A 107 -12.46 -12.80 0.74
C ALA A 107 -13.57 -13.83 0.55
N ILE A 108 -13.98 -14.44 1.64
CA ILE A 108 -14.95 -15.54 1.67
C ILE A 108 -16.16 -15.09 2.46
N TRP A 109 -17.33 -15.41 1.90
CA TRP A 109 -18.61 -15.24 2.52
C TRP A 109 -19.06 -16.55 3.13
N ASP A 110 -19.14 -16.59 4.44
CA ASP A 110 -19.65 -17.74 5.19
C ASP A 110 -20.99 -17.38 5.86
N SER A 111 -21.65 -18.35 6.46
CA SER A 111 -23.00 -18.23 6.99
C SER A 111 -23.19 -17.06 7.95
N ASP A 112 -22.20 -16.73 8.77
CA ASP A 112 -22.27 -15.73 9.82
C ASP A 112 -21.25 -14.58 9.67
N ARG A 113 -20.27 -14.72 8.80
CA ARG A 113 -19.19 -13.74 8.68
C ARG A 113 -18.58 -13.65 7.29
N VAL A 114 -17.87 -12.55 7.06
CA VAL A 114 -16.96 -12.35 5.94
C VAL A 114 -15.55 -12.42 6.47
N TYR A 115 -14.67 -13.16 5.84
CA TYR A 115 -13.29 -13.30 6.30
C TYR A 115 -12.29 -13.42 5.15
N LEU A 116 -11.03 -13.16 5.44
CA LEU A 116 -9.92 -13.33 4.51
C LEU A 116 -9.20 -14.65 4.80
N LYS A 117 -9.00 -15.43 3.76
CA LYS A 117 -8.23 -16.66 3.81
C LYS A 117 -6.94 -16.48 3.02
N PRO A 118 -5.77 -16.78 3.59
CA PRO A 118 -4.53 -16.85 2.82
C PRO A 118 -4.68 -17.84 1.67
N THR A 119 -4.27 -17.44 0.48
CA THR A 119 -4.49 -18.22 -0.73
C THR A 119 -3.17 -18.53 -1.40
N THR A 120 -2.94 -19.78 -1.73
CA THR A 120 -1.85 -20.22 -2.59
C THR A 120 -2.41 -20.49 -3.98
N LEU A 121 -1.87 -19.78 -4.98
CA LEU A 121 -2.26 -19.97 -6.36
C LEU A 121 -1.24 -20.84 -7.08
N SER A 122 -1.74 -21.72 -7.95
CA SER A 122 -0.90 -22.44 -8.89
C SER A 122 -0.32 -21.49 -9.96
N PRO A 123 0.78 -21.85 -10.63
CA PRO A 123 1.31 -21.03 -11.73
C PRO A 123 0.28 -20.72 -12.82
N ALA A 124 -0.62 -21.68 -13.12
CA ALA A 124 -1.69 -21.47 -14.10
C ALA A 124 -2.72 -20.44 -13.63
N GLU A 125 -3.08 -20.48 -12.34
CA GLU A 125 -4.00 -19.50 -11.75
C GLU A 125 -3.36 -18.12 -11.67
N MET A 126 -2.08 -18.04 -11.32
CA MET A 126 -1.33 -16.79 -11.35
C MET A 126 -1.31 -16.18 -12.76
N GLY A 127 -1.06 -16.99 -13.77
CA GLY A 127 -1.10 -16.56 -15.17
C GLY A 127 -2.47 -15.99 -15.59
N LYS A 128 -3.58 -16.59 -15.15
CA LYS A 128 -4.93 -16.08 -15.40
C LYS A 128 -5.19 -14.71 -14.75
N LEU A 129 -4.50 -14.43 -13.66
CA LEU A 129 -4.60 -13.17 -12.94
C LEU A 129 -3.58 -12.13 -13.42
N GLY A 130 -2.71 -12.50 -14.36
CA GLY A 130 -1.64 -11.63 -14.84
C GLY A 130 -0.54 -11.38 -13.80
N LEU A 131 -0.23 -12.41 -12.97
CA LEU A 131 0.78 -12.36 -11.92
C LEU A 131 2.08 -13.04 -12.34
#